data_2849193a8c42c917c6ba58e762a7ffb9
#
_entry.id   2849193a8c42c917c6ba58e762a7ffb9
#
_cell.length_a   1.000
_cell.length_b   1.000
_cell.length_c   1.000
_cell.angle_alpha   90.00
_cell.angle_beta   90.00
_cell.angle_gamma   90.00
#
_symmetry.space_group_name_H-M   'P 1'
#
loop_
_entity.id
_entity.type
_entity.pdbx_description
1 polymer ?
#
loop_
_entity_poly.entity_id
_entity_poly.type
_entity_poly.pdbx_seq_one_letter_code
_entity_poly.pdbx_strand_id
1 'polypeptide(L)'
;MIALLDKKHNRENFDCGNPLLNNYLKIQVGQDIKRKLSACFVLSNNKEVIQGYYTLSNHSIPLDVFPEKIQKKLPPSYRSIPATLLGRLAVDKNFQNKGIGKILLIDALKRCYEVSKEMGSFAVVVDPIDRNAAMFYKKYDFISLPDSKKMFIAIQSLQQLFG
;
A
#
# COMPACT_ATOMS: atom_id res chain seq x y z
N MET A 1 15.23 -7.78 -4.62
CA MET A 1 14.74 -6.83 -5.65
C MET A 1 13.22 -6.82 -5.67
N ILE A 2 12.63 -5.65 -5.75
CA ILE A 2 11.17 -5.51 -5.83
C ILE A 2 10.78 -5.28 -7.29
N ALA A 3 9.84 -6.07 -7.78
CA ALA A 3 9.38 -6.02 -9.16
C ALA A 3 7.90 -6.42 -9.25
N LEU A 4 7.27 -6.14 -10.37
CA LEU A 4 5.92 -6.61 -10.64
C LEU A 4 5.86 -8.13 -10.56
N LEU A 5 4.80 -8.63 -9.94
CA LEU A 5 4.54 -10.06 -9.87
C LEU A 5 4.42 -10.63 -11.28
N ASP A 6 5.08 -11.75 -11.51
CA ASP A 6 5.12 -12.39 -12.80
C ASP A 6 5.15 -13.92 -12.61
N LYS A 7 5.05 -14.66 -13.70
CA LYS A 7 4.92 -16.13 -13.67
C LYS A 7 6.11 -16.83 -13.03
N LYS A 8 7.30 -16.23 -13.10
CA LYS A 8 8.52 -16.80 -12.52
C LYS A 8 8.50 -16.84 -10.99
N HIS A 9 7.73 -15.95 -10.36
CA HIS A 9 7.71 -15.85 -8.90
C HIS A 9 6.96 -17.02 -8.26
N ASN A 10 7.61 -17.66 -7.28
CA ASN A 10 7.03 -18.79 -6.57
C ASN A 10 6.12 -18.30 -5.45
N ARG A 11 4.82 -18.51 -5.60
CA ARG A 11 3.78 -18.10 -4.64
C ARG A 11 3.32 -19.24 -3.74
N GLU A 12 3.69 -20.47 -4.09
CA GLU A 12 3.06 -21.66 -3.53
C GLU A 12 3.21 -21.77 -2.02
N ASN A 13 4.39 -21.46 -1.51
CA ASN A 13 4.72 -21.63 -0.09
C ASN A 13 4.62 -20.33 0.72
N PHE A 14 4.10 -19.26 0.12
CA PHE A 14 3.99 -17.98 0.81
C PHE A 14 3.04 -18.10 1.99
N ASP A 15 3.50 -17.71 3.17
CA ASP A 15 2.70 -17.72 4.39
C ASP A 15 3.13 -16.56 5.30
N CYS A 16 2.31 -15.54 5.35
CA CYS A 16 2.55 -14.37 6.21
C CYS A 16 1.89 -14.50 7.60
N GLY A 17 1.18 -15.60 7.83
CA GLY A 17 0.44 -15.79 9.08
C GLY A 17 -1.02 -15.33 9.01
N ASN A 18 -1.43 -14.68 7.93
CA ASN A 18 -2.81 -14.24 7.73
C ASN A 18 -3.40 -14.95 6.50
N PRO A 19 -4.41 -15.82 6.68
CA PRO A 19 -4.98 -16.58 5.58
C PRO A 19 -5.56 -15.73 4.44
N LEU A 20 -6.14 -14.58 4.74
CA LEU A 20 -6.70 -13.70 3.73
C LEU A 20 -5.61 -13.15 2.79
N LEU A 21 -4.49 -12.73 3.37
CA LEU A 21 -3.36 -12.21 2.58
C LEU A 21 -2.67 -13.32 1.81
N ASN A 22 -2.55 -14.51 2.41
CA ASN A 22 -2.00 -15.67 1.71
C ASN A 22 -2.86 -16.07 0.51
N ASN A 23 -4.16 -16.18 0.71
CA ASN A 23 -5.10 -16.56 -0.35
C ASN A 23 -5.14 -15.54 -1.47
N TYR A 24 -5.05 -14.26 -1.12
CA TYR A 24 -5.01 -13.22 -2.13
C TYR A 24 -3.85 -13.44 -3.10
N LEU A 25 -2.66 -13.60 -2.59
CA LEU A 25 -1.46 -13.79 -3.41
C LEU A 25 -1.50 -15.08 -4.23
N LYS A 26 -2.01 -16.16 -3.63
CA LYS A 26 -2.02 -17.48 -4.28
C LYS A 26 -3.13 -17.62 -5.32
N ILE A 27 -4.30 -17.05 -5.08
CA ILE A 27 -5.51 -17.34 -5.84
C ILE A 27 -6.08 -16.13 -6.56
N GLN A 28 -6.22 -14.99 -5.87
CA GLN A 28 -7.00 -13.86 -6.39
C GLN A 28 -6.20 -12.85 -7.20
N VAL A 29 -4.93 -12.64 -6.86
CA VAL A 29 -4.12 -11.54 -7.42
C VAL A 29 -4.04 -11.57 -8.95
N GLY A 30 -3.95 -12.76 -9.54
CA GLY A 30 -3.87 -12.90 -11.00
C GLY A 30 -5.06 -12.31 -11.73
N GLN A 31 -6.25 -12.53 -11.20
CA GLN A 31 -7.48 -11.97 -11.76
C GLN A 31 -7.51 -10.44 -11.64
N ASP A 32 -7.10 -9.93 -10.49
CA ASP A 32 -7.06 -8.48 -10.26
C ASP A 32 -6.09 -7.79 -11.22
N ILE A 33 -4.91 -8.38 -11.42
CA ILE A 33 -3.93 -7.85 -12.37
C ILE A 33 -4.49 -7.86 -13.80
N LYS A 34 -5.07 -8.98 -14.20
CA LYS A 34 -5.64 -9.14 -15.54
C LYS A 34 -6.75 -8.13 -15.80
N ARG A 35 -7.58 -7.87 -14.82
CA ARG A 35 -8.70 -6.93 -14.91
C ARG A 35 -8.31 -5.47 -14.63
N LYS A 36 -7.04 -5.21 -14.38
CA LYS A 36 -6.53 -3.87 -14.05
C LYS A 36 -7.14 -3.29 -12.77
N LEU A 37 -7.53 -4.14 -11.83
CA LEU A 37 -8.08 -3.73 -10.55
C LEU A 37 -6.99 -3.41 -9.53
N SER A 38 -5.81 -4.04 -9.69
CA SER A 38 -4.69 -3.83 -8.77
C SER A 38 -3.39 -4.21 -9.47
N ALA A 39 -2.30 -3.56 -9.07
CA ALA A 39 -0.95 -3.97 -9.42
C ALA A 39 -0.31 -4.61 -8.19
N CYS A 40 0.50 -5.64 -8.38
CA CYS A 40 1.16 -6.35 -7.30
C CYS A 40 2.66 -6.34 -7.50
N PHE A 41 3.38 -5.95 -6.44
CA PHE A 41 4.84 -5.88 -6.42
C PHE A 41 5.36 -6.86 -5.39
N VAL A 42 6.39 -7.62 -5.73
CA VAL A 42 6.94 -8.64 -4.85
C VAL A 42 8.43 -8.41 -4.61
N LEU A 43 8.87 -8.68 -3.40
CA LEU A 43 10.29 -8.81 -3.06
C LEU A 43 10.61 -10.30 -3.08
N SER A 44 11.53 -10.68 -3.95
CA SER A 44 11.93 -12.09 -4.09
C SER A 44 13.44 -12.26 -3.96
N ASN A 45 13.86 -13.48 -3.61
CA ASN A 45 15.27 -13.84 -3.53
C ASN A 45 15.77 -14.38 -4.87
N ASN A 46 17.03 -14.85 -4.89
CA ASN A 46 17.68 -15.37 -6.10
C ASN A 46 16.99 -16.62 -6.67
N LYS A 47 16.21 -17.32 -5.86
CA LYS A 47 15.44 -18.50 -6.28
C LYS A 47 14.00 -18.14 -6.64
N GLU A 48 13.69 -16.83 -6.74
CA GLU A 48 12.38 -16.32 -7.07
C GLU A 48 11.30 -16.67 -6.04
N VAL A 49 11.72 -16.97 -4.80
CA VAL A 49 10.84 -17.18 -3.67
C VAL A 49 10.40 -15.80 -3.15
N ILE A 50 9.09 -15.63 -3.01
CA ILE A 50 8.50 -14.37 -2.56
C ILE A 50 8.70 -14.23 -1.04
N GLN A 51 9.40 -13.17 -0.64
CA GLN A 51 9.62 -12.82 0.76
C GLN A 51 8.54 -11.88 1.30
N GLY A 52 7.95 -11.10 0.42
CA GLY A 52 6.87 -10.19 0.75
C GLY A 52 6.27 -9.57 -0.50
N TYR A 53 5.11 -8.93 -0.33
CA TYR A 53 4.45 -8.27 -1.44
C TYR A 53 3.59 -7.10 -0.96
N TYR A 54 3.24 -6.22 -1.90
CA TYR A 54 2.22 -5.20 -1.68
C TYR A 54 1.43 -4.97 -2.95
N THR A 55 0.25 -4.37 -2.81
CA THR A 55 -0.62 -4.04 -3.94
C THR A 55 -0.97 -2.56 -3.96
N LEU A 56 -1.07 -2.00 -5.15
CA LEU A 56 -1.49 -0.61 -5.37
C LEU A 56 -2.66 -0.56 -6.33
N SER A 57 -3.59 0.34 -6.07
CA SER A 57 -4.69 0.65 -6.98
C SER A 57 -5.13 2.10 -6.82
N ASN A 58 -5.89 2.59 -7.79
CA ASN A 58 -6.50 3.90 -7.70
C ASN A 58 -7.59 3.90 -6.63
N HIS A 59 -7.77 5.05 -5.99
CA HIS A 59 -8.75 5.20 -4.92
C HIS A 59 -9.24 6.64 -4.88
N SER A 60 -10.33 6.87 -4.18
CA SER A 60 -10.79 8.22 -3.87
C SER A 60 -11.29 8.28 -2.44
N ILE A 61 -11.11 9.43 -1.81
CA ILE A 61 -11.55 9.67 -0.44
C ILE A 61 -12.54 10.83 -0.48
N PRO A 62 -13.76 10.67 0.05
CA PRO A 62 -14.68 11.80 0.19
C PRO A 62 -14.03 12.92 0.99
N LEU A 63 -14.18 14.16 0.53
CA LEU A 63 -13.54 15.30 1.19
C LEU A 63 -13.92 15.41 2.66
N ASP A 64 -15.18 15.13 2.97
CA ASP A 64 -15.73 15.28 4.32
C ASP A 64 -15.26 14.23 5.33
N VAL A 65 -14.55 13.18 4.89
CA VAL A 65 -14.00 12.19 5.83
C VAL A 65 -12.58 12.52 6.27
N PHE A 66 -11.94 13.53 5.68
CA PHE A 66 -10.63 13.99 6.13
C PHE A 66 -10.75 14.79 7.45
N PRO A 67 -9.66 14.87 8.25
CA PRO A 67 -9.61 15.80 9.37
C PRO A 67 -9.88 17.24 8.89
N GLU A 68 -10.52 18.04 9.72
CA GLU A 68 -10.87 19.43 9.36
C GLU A 68 -9.68 20.24 8.85
N LYS A 69 -8.52 20.07 9.45
CA LYS A 69 -7.29 20.77 9.03
C LYS A 69 -6.96 20.50 7.57
N ILE A 70 -7.18 19.27 7.13
CA ILE A 70 -6.93 18.87 5.75
C ILE A 70 -8.03 19.41 4.84
N GLN A 71 -9.30 19.29 5.26
CA GLN A 71 -10.42 19.80 4.48
C GLN A 71 -10.25 21.29 4.14
N LYS A 72 -9.77 22.09 5.08
CA LYS A 72 -9.58 23.53 4.89
C LYS A 72 -8.53 23.86 3.83
N LYS A 73 -7.61 22.94 3.57
CA LYS A 73 -6.54 23.13 2.59
C LYS A 73 -6.92 22.67 1.19
N LEU A 74 -8.07 22.02 1.05
CA LEU A 74 -8.51 21.45 -0.22
C LEU A 74 -9.67 22.28 -0.80
N PRO A 75 -9.77 22.34 -2.16
CA PRO A 75 -10.87 23.09 -2.79
C PRO A 75 -12.23 22.46 -2.44
N PRO A 76 -13.18 23.25 -1.93
CA PRO A 76 -14.49 22.72 -1.52
C PRO A 76 -15.34 22.21 -2.69
N SER A 77 -14.99 22.54 -3.92
CA SER A 77 -15.65 22.03 -5.10
C SER A 77 -15.36 20.54 -5.36
N TYR A 78 -14.31 20.00 -4.78
CA TYR A 78 -13.96 18.58 -4.92
C TYR A 78 -14.72 17.77 -3.87
N ARG A 79 -15.67 16.96 -4.30
CA ARG A 79 -16.39 16.06 -3.38
C ARG A 79 -15.56 14.84 -3.04
N SER A 80 -14.75 14.36 -3.97
CA SER A 80 -13.86 13.22 -3.79
C SER A 80 -12.45 13.63 -4.15
N ILE A 81 -11.50 13.17 -3.35
CA ILE A 81 -10.09 13.51 -3.49
C ILE A 81 -9.37 12.29 -4.04
N PRO A 82 -8.60 12.42 -5.14
CA PRO A 82 -7.87 11.29 -5.70
C PRO A 82 -6.79 10.82 -4.74
N ALA A 83 -6.67 9.51 -4.64
CA ALA A 83 -5.69 8.86 -3.76
C ALA A 83 -5.22 7.55 -4.38
N THR A 84 -4.19 6.97 -3.80
CA THR A 84 -3.69 5.64 -4.14
C THR A 84 -3.91 4.73 -2.95
N LEU A 85 -4.49 3.56 -3.18
CA LEU A 85 -4.70 2.56 -2.13
C LEU A 85 -3.51 1.59 -2.11
N LEU A 86 -2.80 1.56 -1.00
CA LEU A 86 -1.89 0.48 -0.66
C LEU A 86 -2.77 -0.58 0.00
N GLY A 87 -3.29 -1.48 -0.82
CA GLY A 87 -4.37 -2.36 -0.40
C GLY A 87 -3.91 -3.49 0.49
N ARG A 88 -2.69 -3.99 0.25
CA ARG A 88 -2.12 -5.09 1.01
C ARG A 88 -0.62 -4.91 1.12
N LEU A 89 -0.07 -5.32 2.25
CA LEU A 89 1.36 -5.38 2.47
C LEU A 89 1.61 -6.54 3.43
N ALA A 90 2.38 -7.53 3.00
CA ALA A 90 2.58 -8.76 3.76
C ALA A 90 4.00 -9.28 3.61
N VAL A 91 4.55 -9.83 4.69
CA VAL A 91 5.88 -10.44 4.73
C VAL A 91 5.74 -11.89 5.15
N ASP A 92 6.35 -12.81 4.40
CA ASP A 92 6.40 -14.22 4.74
C ASP A 92 7.02 -14.40 6.13
N LYS A 93 6.44 -15.28 6.94
CA LYS A 93 6.84 -15.47 8.34
C LYS A 93 8.32 -15.86 8.51
N ASN A 94 8.91 -16.51 7.52
CA ASN A 94 10.32 -16.87 7.56
C ASN A 94 11.25 -15.65 7.37
N PHE A 95 10.70 -14.53 6.93
CA PHE A 95 11.45 -13.31 6.64
C PHE A 95 10.99 -12.12 7.47
N GLN A 96 10.10 -12.32 8.44
CA GLN A 96 9.66 -11.26 9.36
C GLN A 96 10.78 -10.88 10.33
N ASN A 97 10.66 -9.68 10.91
CA ASN A 97 11.63 -9.10 11.86
C ASN A 97 13.01 -8.84 11.26
N LYS A 98 13.09 -8.69 9.93
CA LYS A 98 14.33 -8.39 9.19
C LYS A 98 14.25 -7.07 8.44
N GLY A 99 13.24 -6.24 8.74
CA GLY A 99 13.06 -4.95 8.08
C GLY A 99 12.41 -5.00 6.70
N ILE A 100 11.91 -6.15 6.27
CA ILE A 100 11.33 -6.31 4.93
C ILE A 100 10.03 -5.50 4.79
N GLY A 101 9.20 -5.47 5.83
CA GLY A 101 7.99 -4.65 5.80
C GLY A 101 8.29 -3.17 5.56
N LYS A 102 9.33 -2.65 6.20
CA LYS A 102 9.80 -1.29 5.97
C LYS A 102 10.28 -1.09 4.53
N ILE A 103 11.05 -2.04 4.00
CA ILE A 103 11.56 -1.96 2.63
C ILE A 103 10.40 -1.92 1.64
N LEU A 104 9.39 -2.77 1.82
CA LEU A 104 8.20 -2.80 0.98
C LEU A 104 7.43 -1.48 1.07
N LEU A 105 7.24 -0.95 2.27
CA LEU A 105 6.52 0.30 2.48
C LEU A 105 7.24 1.47 1.80
N ILE A 106 8.55 1.59 1.99
CA ILE A 106 9.34 2.66 1.38
C ILE A 106 9.27 2.57 -0.15
N ASP A 107 9.39 1.36 -0.71
CA ASP A 107 9.27 1.16 -2.16
C ASP A 107 7.89 1.57 -2.65
N ALA A 108 6.83 1.18 -1.94
CA ALA A 108 5.45 1.55 -2.29
C ALA A 108 5.25 3.06 -2.25
N LEU A 109 5.71 3.73 -1.19
CA LEU A 109 5.57 5.18 -1.04
C LEU A 109 6.35 5.93 -2.13
N LYS A 110 7.56 5.48 -2.44
CA LYS A 110 8.36 6.07 -3.51
C LYS A 110 7.65 5.95 -4.85
N ARG A 111 7.08 4.78 -5.13
CA ARG A 111 6.34 4.53 -6.36
C ARG A 111 5.11 5.41 -6.46
N CYS A 112 4.35 5.54 -5.37
CA CYS A 112 3.20 6.43 -5.32
C CYS A 112 3.59 7.89 -5.53
N TYR A 113 4.70 8.31 -4.94
CA TYR A 113 5.22 9.66 -5.12
C TYR A 113 5.56 9.94 -6.60
N GLU A 114 6.28 9.03 -7.24
CA GLU A 114 6.66 9.17 -8.65
C GLU A 114 5.42 9.20 -9.57
N VAL A 115 4.47 8.29 -9.35
CA VAL A 115 3.24 8.23 -10.14
C VAL A 115 2.40 9.50 -9.97
N SER A 116 2.41 10.11 -8.79
CA SER A 116 1.65 11.33 -8.53
C SER A 116 2.06 12.52 -9.40
N LYS A 117 3.25 12.47 -9.97
CA LYS A 117 3.73 13.51 -10.90
C LYS A 117 3.06 13.41 -12.27
N GLU A 118 2.59 12.23 -12.62
CA GLU A 118 1.98 11.97 -13.93
C GLU A 118 0.46 11.84 -13.83
N MET A 119 -0.01 11.33 -12.70
CA MET A 119 -1.44 11.15 -12.44
C MET A 119 -1.72 11.61 -11.02
N GLY A 120 -2.45 12.70 -10.87
CA GLY A 120 -2.68 13.33 -9.57
C GLY A 120 -3.17 12.33 -8.51
N SER A 121 -2.55 12.41 -7.34
CA SER A 121 -2.91 11.63 -6.17
C SER A 121 -2.54 12.45 -4.95
N PHE A 122 -3.52 12.72 -4.10
CA PHE A 122 -3.30 13.55 -2.92
C PHE A 122 -2.62 12.78 -1.79
N ALA A 123 -2.96 11.49 -1.66
CA ALA A 123 -2.55 10.70 -0.49
C ALA A 123 -2.41 9.23 -0.84
N VAL A 124 -1.65 8.52 0.00
CA VAL A 124 -1.64 7.06 0.05
C VAL A 124 -2.52 6.64 1.21
N VAL A 125 -3.46 5.74 0.96
CA VAL A 125 -4.42 5.24 1.94
C VAL A 125 -4.13 3.78 2.24
N VAL A 126 -4.24 3.41 3.50
CA VAL A 126 -4.16 2.01 3.95
C VAL A 126 -5.38 1.67 4.78
N ASP A 127 -5.75 0.40 4.78
CA ASP A 127 -6.82 -0.14 5.64
C ASP A 127 -6.20 -1.25 6.49
N PRO A 128 -5.62 -0.91 7.66
CA PRO A 128 -4.92 -1.89 8.49
C PRO A 128 -5.84 -3.03 8.89
N ILE A 129 -5.37 -4.28 8.74
CA ILE A 129 -6.15 -5.47 9.03
C ILE A 129 -6.29 -5.75 10.53
N ASP A 130 -5.35 -5.22 11.32
CA ASP A 130 -5.33 -5.40 12.77
C ASP A 130 -4.57 -4.25 13.43
N ARG A 131 -4.50 -4.31 14.77
CA ARG A 131 -3.84 -3.29 15.57
C ARG A 131 -2.33 -3.21 15.28
N ASN A 132 -1.69 -4.35 15.06
CA ASN A 132 -0.26 -4.38 14.77
C ASN A 132 0.04 -3.67 13.45
N ALA A 133 -0.78 -3.89 12.43
CA ALA A 133 -0.65 -3.19 11.16
C ALA A 133 -0.86 -1.68 11.33
N ALA A 134 -1.87 -1.28 12.12
CA ALA A 134 -2.13 0.13 12.38
C ALA A 134 -0.94 0.79 13.09
N MET A 135 -0.33 0.13 14.06
CA MET A 135 0.85 0.63 14.75
C MET A 135 2.05 0.75 13.82
N PHE A 136 2.20 -0.21 12.91
CA PHE A 136 3.25 -0.16 11.90
C PHE A 136 3.12 1.08 11.02
N TYR A 137 1.93 1.35 10.48
CA TYR A 137 1.71 2.53 9.64
C TYR A 137 1.86 3.83 10.43
N LYS A 138 1.37 3.87 11.67
CA LYS A 138 1.51 5.04 12.52
C LYS A 138 2.98 5.41 12.76
N LYS A 139 3.83 4.42 12.90
CA LYS A 139 5.28 4.62 13.05
C LYS A 139 5.89 5.36 11.85
N TYR A 140 5.29 5.22 10.67
CA TYR A 140 5.75 5.88 9.45
C TYR A 140 4.89 7.09 9.09
N ASP A 141 4.30 7.74 10.10
CA ASP A 141 3.60 9.03 10.00
C ASP A 141 2.26 8.99 9.25
N PHE A 142 1.67 7.81 9.10
CA PHE A 142 0.29 7.73 8.64
C PHE A 142 -0.63 8.25 9.73
N ILE A 143 -1.69 8.95 9.32
CA ILE A 143 -2.68 9.58 10.19
C ILE A 143 -4.01 8.88 10.01
N SER A 144 -4.75 8.67 11.11
CA SER A 144 -6.08 8.05 11.03
C SER A 144 -7.08 8.98 10.35
N LEU A 145 -7.92 8.40 9.48
CA LEU A 145 -9.11 9.08 9.01
C LEU A 145 -10.16 9.01 10.14
N PRO A 146 -10.79 10.15 10.50
CA PRO A 146 -11.78 10.16 11.57
C PRO A 146 -12.91 9.16 11.32
N ASP A 147 -13.38 8.52 12.39
CA ASP A 147 -14.50 7.57 12.37
C ASP A 147 -14.27 6.36 11.45
N SER A 148 -12.99 6.00 11.25
CA SER A 148 -12.63 4.93 10.34
C SER A 148 -11.38 4.23 10.87
N LYS A 149 -11.16 2.99 10.44
CA LYS A 149 -9.91 2.27 10.67
C LYS A 149 -8.85 2.64 9.64
N LYS A 150 -9.23 3.34 8.57
CA LYS A 150 -8.31 3.71 7.50
C LYS A 150 -7.35 4.79 7.96
N MET A 151 -6.17 4.75 7.38
CA MET A 151 -5.11 5.73 7.64
C MET A 151 -4.59 6.24 6.30
N PHE A 152 -3.98 7.43 6.32
CA PHE A 152 -3.42 8.01 5.11
C PHE A 152 -2.14 8.79 5.41
N ILE A 153 -1.34 8.98 4.38
CA ILE A 153 -0.24 9.94 4.39
C ILE A 153 -0.35 10.80 3.13
N ALA A 154 -0.25 12.11 3.30
CA ALA A 154 -0.30 13.01 2.15
C ALA A 154 0.96 12.85 1.29
N ILE A 155 0.79 12.83 -0.03
CA ILE A 155 1.93 12.72 -0.96
C ILE A 155 2.92 13.88 -0.74
N GLN A 156 2.44 15.07 -0.44
CA GLN A 156 3.31 16.22 -0.14
C GLN A 156 4.27 15.95 1.00
N SER A 157 3.86 15.15 1.98
CA SER A 157 4.72 14.77 3.10
C SER A 157 5.90 13.90 2.67
N LEU A 158 5.82 13.26 1.51
CA LEU A 158 6.86 12.38 0.97
C LEU A 158 7.93 13.14 0.19
N GLN A 159 7.69 14.40 -0.12
CA GLN A 159 8.63 15.20 -0.89
C GLN A 159 10.00 15.32 -0.20
N GLN A 160 10.02 15.38 1.12
CA GLN A 160 11.25 15.47 1.89
C GLN A 160 12.12 14.21 1.74
N LEU A 161 11.48 13.06 1.50
CA LEU A 161 12.18 11.79 1.37
C LEU A 161 12.60 11.50 -0.07
N PHE A 162 11.80 11.89 -1.04
CA PHE A 162 11.94 11.46 -2.44
C PHE A 162 12.08 12.62 -3.42
N GLY A 163 11.92 13.85 -2.97
CA GLY A 163 11.95 15.04 -3.80
C GLY A 163 13.33 15.52 -4.27
#